data_2dfd6262a4be5d7a6b01398870238474
#
_entry.id   2dfd6262a4be5d7a6b01398870238474
#
_cell.length_a   1.000
_cell.length_b   1.000
_cell.length_c   1.000
_cell.angle_alpha   90.00
_cell.angle_beta   90.00
_cell.angle_gamma   90.00
#
_symmetry.space_group_name_H-M   'P 1'
#
loop_
_entity.id
_entity.type
_entity.pdbx_description
1 polymer ?
#
loop_
_entity_poly.entity_id
_entity_poly.type
_entity_poly.pdbx_seq_one_letter_code
_entity_poly.pdbx_strand_id
1 'polypeptide(L)'
;MPIQAVAVRRVWRAVGFGLVALVIWLSLTPQPIEIPVENGDKLGHLAAYATLMFWFAQLDARHRMRLAYAIGFVLLGVGLEFAQRLTDYRTFEVADMGADAVGVLFAWVASPPRGPDVIGFVERVLSSS
;
A
#
# COMPACT_ATOMS: atom_id res chain seq x y z
N MET A 1 11.99 -15.27 -19.09
CA MET A 1 11.78 -15.25 -17.62
C MET A 1 11.42 -16.66 -17.17
N PRO A 2 12.05 -17.17 -16.11
CA PRO A 2 11.72 -18.51 -15.59
C PRO A 2 10.27 -18.60 -15.15
N ILE A 3 9.67 -19.80 -15.28
CA ILE A 3 8.27 -20.03 -14.88
C ILE A 3 8.05 -19.65 -13.42
N GLN A 4 9.02 -19.96 -12.55
CA GLN A 4 8.94 -19.62 -11.12
C GLN A 4 8.88 -18.11 -10.88
N ALA A 5 9.64 -17.33 -11.64
CA ALA A 5 9.61 -15.87 -11.52
C ALA A 5 8.25 -15.29 -11.95
N VAL A 6 7.67 -15.85 -13.00
CA VAL A 6 6.33 -15.45 -13.45
C VAL A 6 5.29 -15.78 -12.37
N ALA A 7 5.38 -16.96 -11.77
CA ALA A 7 4.46 -17.38 -10.70
C ALA A 7 4.58 -16.50 -9.47
N VAL A 8 5.81 -16.17 -9.05
CA VAL A 8 6.05 -15.28 -7.91
C VAL A 8 5.40 -13.92 -8.13
N ARG A 9 5.58 -13.34 -9.32
CA ARG A 9 5.01 -12.02 -9.64
C ARG A 9 3.49 -12.05 -9.72
N ARG A 10 2.91 -13.13 -10.23
CA ARG A 10 1.44 -13.30 -10.25
C ARG A 10 0.87 -13.37 -8.83
N VAL A 11 1.48 -14.18 -7.98
CA VAL A 11 1.05 -14.31 -6.57
C VAL A 11 1.24 -12.99 -5.85
N TRP A 12 2.37 -12.33 -6.04
CA TRP A 12 2.66 -11.04 -5.42
C TRP A 12 1.61 -10.00 -5.80
N ARG A 13 1.27 -9.93 -7.10
CA ARG A 13 0.24 -9.01 -7.59
C ARG A 13 -1.14 -9.34 -7.02
N ALA A 14 -1.50 -10.62 -6.97
CA ALA A 14 -2.78 -11.06 -6.41
C ALA A 14 -2.90 -10.68 -4.93
N VAL A 15 -1.85 -10.89 -4.16
CA VAL A 15 -1.80 -10.46 -2.75
C VAL A 15 -1.90 -8.94 -2.64
N GLY A 16 -1.25 -8.22 -3.54
CA GLY A 16 -1.33 -6.76 -3.58
C GLY A 16 -2.75 -6.25 -3.78
N PHE A 17 -3.49 -6.83 -4.72
CA PHE A 17 -4.90 -6.45 -4.91
C PHE A 17 -5.78 -6.86 -3.73
N GLY A 18 -5.45 -7.96 -3.06
CA GLY A 18 -6.09 -8.32 -1.79
C GLY A 18 -5.85 -7.30 -0.70
N LEU A 19 -4.63 -6.76 -0.62
CA LEU A 19 -4.29 -5.69 0.32
C LEU A 19 -5.07 -4.40 0.01
N VAL A 20 -5.22 -4.05 -1.26
CA VAL A 20 -6.04 -2.91 -1.68
C VAL A 20 -7.48 -3.10 -1.23
N ALA A 21 -8.05 -4.28 -1.48
CA ALA A 21 -9.42 -4.60 -1.06
C ALA A 21 -9.57 -4.51 0.47
N LEU A 22 -8.58 -4.99 1.21
CA LEU A 22 -8.57 -4.91 2.67
C LEU A 22 -8.55 -3.45 3.16
N VAL A 23 -7.73 -2.60 2.55
CA VAL A 23 -7.66 -1.18 2.90
C VAL A 23 -9.01 -0.50 2.64
N ILE A 24 -9.64 -0.79 1.51
CA ILE A 24 -10.95 -0.25 1.18
C ILE A 24 -11.98 -0.69 2.24
N TRP A 25 -12.00 -1.98 2.58
CA TRP A 25 -12.92 -2.52 3.58
C TRP A 25 -12.70 -1.88 4.95
N LEU A 26 -11.45 -1.80 5.41
CA LEU A 26 -11.11 -1.19 6.70
C LEU A 26 -11.49 0.29 6.74
N SER A 27 -11.39 0.98 5.61
CA SER A 27 -11.74 2.40 5.51
C SER A 27 -13.23 2.65 5.61
N LEU A 28 -14.05 1.70 5.18
CA LEU A 28 -15.50 1.88 5.07
C LEU A 28 -16.31 1.07 6.08
N THR A 29 -15.65 0.21 6.87
CA THR A 29 -16.35 -0.59 7.89
C THR A 29 -16.90 0.30 9.00
N PRO A 30 -18.11 0.01 9.53
CA PRO A 30 -18.66 0.76 10.67
C PRO A 30 -17.89 0.55 11.98
N GLN A 31 -17.10 -0.51 12.08
CA GLN A 31 -16.33 -0.85 13.28
C GLN A 31 -14.83 -0.87 12.94
N PRO A 32 -14.20 0.32 12.81
CA PRO A 32 -12.77 0.38 12.49
C PRO A 32 -11.91 -0.21 13.62
N ILE A 33 -10.76 -0.76 13.24
CA ILE A 33 -9.76 -1.20 14.20
C ILE A 33 -9.16 0.04 14.85
N GLU A 34 -9.22 0.10 16.18
CA GLU A 34 -8.65 1.19 16.95
C GLU A 34 -7.25 0.81 17.45
N ILE A 35 -6.28 1.67 17.17
CA ILE A 35 -4.93 1.54 17.71
C ILE A 35 -4.88 2.39 18.98
N PRO A 36 -4.63 1.79 20.16
CA PRO A 36 -4.79 2.47 21.45
C PRO A 36 -3.59 3.36 21.81
N VAL A 37 -3.22 4.27 20.92
CA VAL A 37 -2.18 5.27 21.15
C VAL A 37 -2.66 6.60 20.59
N GLU A 38 -2.02 7.69 21.00
CA GLU A 38 -2.33 9.02 20.47
C GLU A 38 -2.08 9.04 18.96
N ASN A 39 -3.04 9.55 18.19
CA ASN A 39 -3.01 9.55 16.73
C ASN A 39 -2.88 8.15 16.13
N GLY A 40 -3.43 7.12 16.78
CA GLY A 40 -3.39 5.76 16.29
C GLY A 40 -4.04 5.58 14.92
N ASP A 41 -5.10 6.35 14.63
CA ASP A 41 -5.74 6.37 13.31
C ASP A 41 -4.78 6.83 12.21
N LYS A 42 -3.99 7.89 12.47
CA LYS A 42 -2.98 8.39 11.53
C LYS A 42 -1.86 7.38 11.30
N LEU A 43 -1.41 6.73 12.37
CA LEU A 43 -0.42 5.65 12.25
C LEU A 43 -0.95 4.49 11.40
N GLY A 44 -2.22 4.14 11.58
CA GLY A 44 -2.88 3.12 10.77
C GLY A 44 -2.92 3.49 9.29
N HIS A 45 -3.30 4.72 8.97
CA HIS A 45 -3.30 5.23 7.59
C HIS A 45 -1.89 5.20 7.00
N LEU A 46 -0.91 5.75 7.70
CA LEU A 46 0.47 5.76 7.25
C LEU A 46 0.98 4.34 6.97
N ALA A 47 0.77 3.42 7.91
CA ALA A 47 1.21 2.03 7.77
C ALA A 47 0.53 1.32 6.60
N ALA A 48 -0.78 1.51 6.43
CA ALA A 48 -1.54 0.88 5.34
C ALA A 48 -1.03 1.34 3.97
N TYR A 49 -0.89 2.64 3.76
CA TYR A 49 -0.48 3.19 2.47
C TYR A 49 1.00 2.97 2.20
N ALA A 50 1.85 2.97 3.22
CA ALA A 50 3.24 2.57 3.08
C ALA A 50 3.34 1.10 2.64
N THR A 51 2.52 0.22 3.21
CA THR A 51 2.47 -1.19 2.82
C THR A 51 2.04 -1.36 1.36
N LEU A 52 0.98 -0.67 0.93
CA LEU A 52 0.52 -0.72 -0.45
C LEU A 52 1.61 -0.26 -1.42
N MET A 53 2.21 0.88 -1.16
CA MET A 53 3.24 1.43 -2.05
C MET A 53 4.47 0.55 -2.10
N PHE A 54 4.97 0.08 -0.94
CA PHE A 54 6.12 -0.82 -0.88
C PHE A 54 5.85 -2.10 -1.67
N TRP A 55 4.65 -2.67 -1.48
CA TRP A 55 4.27 -3.91 -2.14
C TRP A 55 4.27 -3.79 -3.66
N PHE A 56 3.60 -2.77 -4.19
CA PHE A 56 3.50 -2.57 -5.64
C PHE A 56 4.81 -2.07 -6.25
N ALA A 57 5.61 -1.30 -5.51
CA ALA A 57 6.91 -0.84 -5.99
C ALA A 57 7.90 -1.99 -6.21
N GLN A 58 7.68 -3.14 -5.58
CA GLN A 58 8.48 -4.34 -5.82
C GLN A 58 8.27 -4.93 -7.23
N LEU A 59 7.11 -4.67 -7.82
CA LEU A 59 6.73 -5.27 -9.11
C LEU A 59 7.41 -4.62 -10.30
N ASP A 60 7.83 -3.35 -10.18
CA ASP A 60 8.38 -2.62 -11.31
C ASP A 60 9.46 -1.64 -10.87
N ALA A 61 10.63 -1.74 -11.49
CA ALA A 61 11.77 -0.86 -11.21
C ALA A 61 11.68 0.49 -11.91
N ARG A 62 10.78 0.64 -12.91
CA ARG A 62 10.68 1.86 -13.70
C ARG A 62 10.10 3.00 -12.86
N HIS A 63 10.78 4.13 -12.89
CA HIS A 63 10.34 5.33 -12.16
C HIS A 63 8.91 5.73 -12.53
N ARG A 64 8.58 5.66 -13.82
CA ARG A 64 7.23 6.00 -14.33
C ARG A 64 6.14 5.15 -13.67
N MET A 65 6.37 3.85 -13.53
CA MET A 65 5.39 2.95 -12.92
C MET A 65 5.26 3.18 -11.42
N ARG A 66 6.36 3.47 -10.76
CA ARG A 66 6.34 3.81 -9.32
C ARG A 66 5.61 5.12 -9.07
N LEU A 67 5.81 6.10 -9.95
CA LEU A 67 5.07 7.35 -9.89
C LEU A 67 3.58 7.09 -10.07
N ALA A 68 3.20 6.24 -11.03
CA ALA A 68 1.80 5.87 -11.24
C ALA A 68 1.19 5.20 -10.01
N TYR A 69 1.91 4.28 -9.36
CA TYR A 69 1.46 3.66 -8.11
C TYR A 69 1.29 4.70 -7.01
N ALA A 70 2.27 5.60 -6.85
CA ALA A 70 2.22 6.64 -5.82
C ALA A 70 0.99 7.54 -6.01
N ILE A 71 0.77 8.03 -7.23
CA ILE A 71 -0.38 8.87 -7.55
C ILE A 71 -1.67 8.09 -7.32
N GLY A 72 -1.73 6.84 -7.78
CA GLY A 72 -2.91 5.98 -7.62
C GLY A 72 -3.28 5.78 -6.16
N PHE A 73 -2.30 5.53 -5.29
CA PHE A 73 -2.57 5.32 -3.86
C PHE A 73 -2.93 6.61 -3.13
N VAL A 74 -2.32 7.73 -3.48
CA VAL A 74 -2.73 9.03 -2.92
C VAL A 74 -4.18 9.33 -3.32
N LEU A 75 -4.54 9.11 -4.59
CA LEU A 75 -5.91 9.29 -5.05
C LEU A 75 -6.88 8.31 -4.39
N LEU A 76 -6.47 7.07 -4.14
CA LEU A 76 -7.27 6.10 -3.39
C LEU A 76 -7.56 6.64 -1.98
N GLY A 77 -6.54 7.16 -1.30
CA GLY A 77 -6.69 7.73 0.04
C GLY A 77 -7.65 8.91 0.06
N VAL A 78 -7.51 9.81 -0.91
CA VAL A 78 -8.42 10.96 -1.04
C VAL A 78 -9.84 10.49 -1.33
N GLY A 79 -10.01 9.56 -2.27
CA GLY A 79 -11.32 9.03 -2.63
C GLY A 79 -12.01 8.33 -1.48
N LEU A 80 -11.27 7.53 -0.72
CA LEU A 80 -11.82 6.82 0.44
C LEU A 80 -12.20 7.79 1.56
N GLU A 81 -11.43 8.87 1.76
CA GLU A 81 -11.78 9.89 2.74
C GLU A 81 -13.09 10.58 2.38
N PHE A 82 -13.31 10.91 1.11
CA PHE A 82 -14.59 11.44 0.67
C PHE A 82 -15.71 10.41 0.79
N ALA A 83 -15.44 9.13 0.52
CA ALA A 83 -16.42 8.07 0.72
C ALA A 83 -16.81 7.93 2.20
N GLN A 84 -15.86 8.08 3.12
CA GLN A 84 -16.12 8.08 4.55
C GLN A 84 -17.04 9.23 4.96
N ARG A 85 -16.90 10.39 4.33
CA ARG A 85 -17.76 11.54 4.57
C ARG A 85 -19.23 11.25 4.27
N LEU A 86 -19.51 10.34 3.32
CA LEU A 86 -20.86 9.97 2.96
C LEU A 86 -21.49 8.98 3.94
N THR A 87 -20.70 8.42 4.86
CA THR A 87 -21.21 7.51 5.89
C THR A 87 -21.60 8.30 7.14
N ASP A 88 -22.56 7.76 7.92
CA ASP A 88 -22.99 8.39 9.17
C ASP A 88 -22.08 8.05 10.35
N TYR A 89 -21.15 7.11 10.16
CA TYR A 89 -20.34 6.53 11.24
C TYR A 89 -18.84 6.80 11.11
N ARG A 90 -18.40 7.48 10.06
CA ARG A 90 -16.97 7.81 9.85
C ARG A 90 -16.80 9.32 9.75
N THR A 91 -15.65 9.80 10.21
CA THR A 91 -15.31 11.22 10.22
C THR A 91 -14.38 11.56 9.07
N PHE A 92 -14.65 12.64 8.35
CA PHE A 92 -13.77 13.18 7.32
C PHE A 92 -12.65 13.99 7.96
N GLU A 93 -11.41 13.62 7.68
CA GLU A 93 -10.23 14.33 8.19
C GLU A 93 -9.17 14.51 7.11
N VAL A 94 -8.83 15.75 6.80
CA VAL A 94 -7.76 16.09 5.84
C VAL A 94 -6.42 15.55 6.33
N ALA A 95 -6.20 15.49 7.63
CA ALA A 95 -4.98 14.94 8.22
C ALA A 95 -4.78 13.46 7.86
N ASP A 96 -5.87 12.69 7.66
CA ASP A 96 -5.77 11.29 7.22
C ASP A 96 -5.23 11.21 5.80
N MET A 97 -5.63 12.12 4.91
CA MET A 97 -5.05 12.22 3.57
C MET A 97 -3.55 12.51 3.63
N GLY A 98 -3.14 13.38 4.53
CA GLY A 98 -1.73 13.69 4.76
C GLY A 98 -0.94 12.48 5.24
N ALA A 99 -1.51 11.70 6.16
CA ALA A 99 -0.89 10.47 6.66
C ALA A 99 -0.73 9.43 5.52
N ASP A 100 -1.74 9.28 4.67
CA ASP A 100 -1.70 8.40 3.51
C ASP A 100 -0.57 8.80 2.56
N ALA A 101 -0.47 10.09 2.23
CA ALA A 101 0.56 10.60 1.33
C ALA A 101 1.97 10.42 1.92
N VAL A 102 2.15 10.66 3.20
CA VAL A 102 3.44 10.47 3.89
C VAL A 102 3.83 9.00 3.85
N GLY A 103 2.88 8.08 4.08
CA GLY A 103 3.11 6.64 3.98
C GLY A 103 3.59 6.23 2.59
N VAL A 104 2.94 6.73 1.54
CA VAL A 104 3.32 6.48 0.15
C VAL A 104 4.74 6.98 -0.14
N LEU A 105 5.06 8.21 0.26
CA LEU A 105 6.39 8.80 0.04
C LEU A 105 7.47 8.04 0.79
N PHE A 106 7.22 7.69 2.04
CA PHE A 106 8.16 6.91 2.85
C PHE A 106 8.48 5.58 2.17
N ALA A 107 7.46 4.85 1.74
CA ALA A 107 7.64 3.55 1.09
C ALA A 107 8.31 3.66 -0.27
N TRP A 108 8.07 4.74 -1.01
CA TRP A 108 8.77 4.99 -2.26
C TRP A 108 10.28 5.07 -2.03
N VAL A 109 10.69 5.85 -1.03
CA VAL A 109 12.12 5.99 -0.69
C VAL A 109 12.69 4.67 -0.18
N ALA A 110 11.91 3.90 0.59
CA ALA A 110 12.34 2.63 1.16
C ALA A 110 12.30 1.46 0.16
N SER A 111 11.79 1.67 -1.06
CA SER A 111 11.68 0.64 -2.09
C SER A 111 12.89 0.65 -3.03
N PRO A 112 13.11 -0.41 -3.84
CA PRO A 112 14.20 -0.41 -4.81
C PRO A 112 14.17 0.83 -5.71
N PRO A 113 15.31 1.36 -6.14
CA PRO A 113 16.66 0.84 -5.95
C PRO A 113 17.30 1.18 -4.61
N ARG A 114 16.69 2.05 -3.80
CA ARG A 114 17.26 2.50 -2.51
C ARG A 114 17.05 1.50 -1.40
N GLY A 115 15.92 0.79 -1.41
CA GLY A 115 15.55 -0.19 -0.39
C GLY A 115 15.62 -1.63 -0.88
N PRO A 116 15.18 -2.59 -0.05
CA PRO A 116 15.29 -4.01 -0.36
C PRO A 116 14.40 -4.43 -1.54
N ASP A 117 14.97 -5.27 -2.42
CA ASP A 117 14.29 -5.92 -3.51
C ASP A 117 13.81 -7.30 -3.04
N VAL A 118 12.62 -7.34 -2.46
CA VAL A 118 12.06 -8.56 -1.86
C VAL A 118 11.72 -9.60 -2.93
N ILE A 119 11.10 -9.18 -4.03
CA ILE A 119 10.77 -10.11 -5.13
C ILE A 119 12.03 -10.74 -5.71
N GLY A 120 13.05 -9.95 -5.97
CA GLY A 120 14.33 -10.45 -6.45
C GLY A 120 14.97 -11.44 -5.49
N PHE A 121 14.88 -11.18 -4.19
CA PHE A 121 15.36 -12.10 -3.16
C PHE A 121 14.60 -13.43 -3.22
N VAL A 122 13.26 -13.40 -3.26
CA VAL A 122 12.45 -14.62 -3.35
C VAL A 122 12.75 -15.41 -4.62
N GLU A 123 12.86 -14.72 -5.75
CA GLU A 123 13.20 -15.36 -7.03
C GLU A 123 14.55 -16.07 -6.95
N ARG A 124 15.56 -15.47 -6.33
CA ARG A 124 16.88 -16.08 -6.15
C ARG A 124 16.84 -17.33 -5.26
N VAL A 125 16.09 -17.24 -4.16
CA VAL A 125 15.93 -18.38 -3.24
C VAL A 125 15.26 -19.56 -3.95
N LEU A 126 14.20 -19.30 -4.70
CA LEU A 126 13.48 -20.36 -5.41
C LEU A 126 14.28 -20.96 -6.56
N SER A 127 15.12 -20.17 -7.22
CA SER A 127 15.94 -20.66 -8.34
C SER A 127 17.16 -21.43 -7.89
N SER A 128 17.56 -21.34 -6.61
CA SER A 128 18.71 -22.07 -6.06
C SER A 128 18.36 -23.42 -5.45
N SER A 129 17.07 -23.79 -5.41
CA SER A 129 16.59 -25.07 -4.85
C SER A 129 16.25 -26.16 -5.89
#